data_c91a88b627fa6e80492fb79f9eaf72a0
#
_entry.id   c91a88b627fa6e80492fb79f9eaf72a0
#
_cell.length_a   1.000
_cell.length_b   1.000
_cell.length_c   1.000
_cell.angle_alpha   90.00
_cell.angle_beta   90.00
_cell.angle_gamma   90.00
#
_symmetry.space_group_name_H-M   'P 1'
#
loop_
_entity.id
_entity.type
_entity.pdbx_description
1 polymer ?
#
loop_
_entity_poly.entity_id
_entity_poly.type
_entity_poly.pdbx_seq_one_letter_code
_entity_poly.pdbx_strand_id
1 'polypeptide(L)'
;MRKLFILLFLSLFVSAKETNLYISVSEFLTDQRESYVELYFGIDSYSLDYVKKEAGFSGGLEIIVSIFQDGNVITGDRFRINSPIYKDTSNLGQLLFHQQRFLLNEGSYEMQLQIVDINDTTERYEFSRNIILTLKKDSVDYSQVLFLESFSPASESPKNSFVRSGYALLPIISNGTPYFPESSKQLSFYNELYNLDKVLGENQPFLLRYYIQNESTGIKLSKYSGFMKSSSSAVIPVLNAFNIEKLPSGNYNLVIEALNQKGEQVLEHKTFFYRKNADGEVLPGSFDAEDYTGSFVDFIGNLDSIYKFVEYLYPISSEQEQIGQDNLLAEADEQKLKQYFLAFWRHRKPLAPEETWKKYHRKVKDANRLFKSGLRAGYKTDRGRVWLTYGKPDQRERRDMEPNMPAYIIWQYNKIQGDFVMTQNNKMFVFGEFEPSTQEFQLIHSTAIGELQSRDWRRELYFRAYGGPGSIDPDSDPNSREFGSRTNQNIILGTTGADRINR
;
A
#
# COMPACT_ATOMS: atom_id res chain seq x y z
N MET A 1 60.47 31.99 3.59
CA MET A 1 59.96 30.71 3.04
C MET A 1 58.93 30.13 4.01
N ARG A 2 57.66 30.39 3.78
CA ARG A 2 56.55 29.83 4.58
C ARG A 2 56.14 28.49 3.94
N LYS A 3 56.34 27.37 4.63
CA LYS A 3 55.90 26.06 4.23
C LYS A 3 54.37 25.96 4.50
N LEU A 4 53.61 25.88 3.42
CA LEU A 4 52.16 25.61 3.44
C LEU A 4 51.95 24.11 3.71
N PHE A 5 51.46 23.76 4.90
CA PHE A 5 51.01 22.40 5.21
C PHE A 5 49.60 22.25 4.66
N ILE A 6 49.44 21.51 3.55
CA ILE A 6 48.14 21.07 3.06
C ILE A 6 47.74 19.84 3.89
N LEU A 7 46.81 20.03 4.81
CA LEU A 7 46.16 18.92 5.52
C LEU A 7 45.16 18.29 4.51
N LEU A 8 45.52 17.11 3.98
CA LEU A 8 44.64 16.29 3.22
C LEU A 8 43.63 15.65 4.20
N PHE A 9 42.41 16.18 4.29
CA PHE A 9 41.30 15.51 4.93
C PHE A 9 40.84 14.35 4.02
N LEU A 10 41.31 13.16 4.33
CA LEU A 10 40.74 11.92 3.77
C LEU A 10 39.40 11.70 4.46
N SER A 11 38.30 12.15 3.87
CA SER A 11 36.97 11.78 4.31
C SER A 11 36.70 10.33 3.89
N LEU A 12 36.76 9.41 4.85
CA LEU A 12 36.26 8.07 4.72
C LEU A 12 34.72 8.16 4.59
N PHE A 13 34.23 8.02 3.38
CA PHE A 13 32.78 7.87 3.12
C PHE A 13 32.39 6.41 3.39
N VAL A 14 31.70 6.17 4.49
CA VAL A 14 31.01 4.90 4.76
C VAL A 14 29.64 5.00 4.11
N SER A 15 29.35 4.11 3.14
CA SER A 15 28.02 3.99 2.55
C SER A 15 27.09 3.35 3.56
N ALA A 16 26.09 4.08 4.04
CA ALA A 16 25.05 3.52 4.88
C ALA A 16 24.02 2.82 3.99
N LYS A 17 23.81 1.54 4.22
CA LYS A 17 22.78 0.74 3.59
C LYS A 17 21.47 1.00 4.29
N GLU A 18 20.44 1.42 3.55
CA GLU A 18 19.11 1.69 4.11
C GLU A 18 18.44 0.41 4.60
N THR A 19 18.02 0.37 5.86
CA THR A 19 17.29 -0.75 6.46
C THR A 19 15.80 -0.64 6.14
N ASN A 20 15.23 -1.63 5.43
CA ASN A 20 13.82 -1.72 5.11
C ASN A 20 13.08 -2.50 6.20
N LEU A 21 12.41 -1.77 7.10
CA LEU A 21 11.59 -2.32 8.17
C LEU A 21 10.12 -1.94 7.95
N TYR A 22 9.24 -2.93 7.98
CA TYR A 22 7.79 -2.78 7.89
C TYR A 22 7.15 -3.07 9.24
N ILE A 23 6.19 -2.26 9.68
CA ILE A 23 5.55 -2.42 10.97
C ILE A 23 4.04 -2.31 10.81
N SER A 24 3.33 -3.34 11.28
CA SER A 24 1.87 -3.34 11.41
C SER A 24 1.47 -3.44 12.88
N VAL A 25 0.37 -2.80 13.22
CA VAL A 25 -0.20 -2.78 14.58
C VAL A 25 -1.60 -3.35 14.51
N SER A 26 -1.95 -4.27 15.40
CA SER A 26 -3.31 -4.83 15.50
C SER A 26 -3.72 -4.99 16.96
N GLU A 27 -5.01 -4.73 17.25
CA GLU A 27 -5.60 -4.84 18.58
C GLU A 27 -6.36 -6.15 18.72
N PHE A 28 -6.25 -6.76 19.91
CA PHE A 28 -6.96 -7.97 20.28
C PHE A 28 -7.36 -7.97 21.76
N LEU A 29 -8.26 -8.87 22.13
CA LEU A 29 -8.54 -9.21 23.53
C LEU A 29 -7.92 -10.57 23.90
N THR A 30 -7.46 -10.68 25.12
CA THR A 30 -7.09 -11.97 25.74
C THR A 30 -8.35 -12.77 26.08
N ASP A 31 -8.18 -14.04 26.44
CA ASP A 31 -9.28 -14.87 26.98
C ASP A 31 -9.90 -14.27 28.25
N GLN A 32 -9.13 -13.46 29.00
CA GLN A 32 -9.58 -12.72 30.16
C GLN A 32 -10.21 -11.36 29.82
N ARG A 33 -10.37 -11.05 28.55
CA ARG A 33 -10.91 -9.80 28.03
C ARG A 33 -10.05 -8.56 28.34
N GLU A 34 -8.75 -8.74 28.48
CA GLU A 34 -7.82 -7.62 28.55
C GLU A 34 -7.38 -7.22 27.15
N SER A 35 -7.38 -5.93 26.86
CA SER A 35 -6.88 -5.40 25.58
C SER A 35 -5.38 -5.53 25.48
N TYR A 36 -4.89 -5.91 24.32
CA TYR A 36 -3.48 -5.89 24.00
C TYR A 36 -3.25 -5.55 22.54
N VAL A 37 -2.09 -5.02 22.26
CA VAL A 37 -1.63 -4.71 20.92
C VAL A 37 -0.57 -5.70 20.47
N GLU A 38 -0.65 -6.12 19.22
CA GLU A 38 0.40 -6.86 18.52
C GLU A 38 1.10 -5.96 17.52
N LEU A 39 2.41 -5.88 17.65
CA LEU A 39 3.30 -5.27 16.67
C LEU A 39 3.90 -6.38 15.82
N TYR A 40 3.72 -6.28 14.52
CA TYR A 40 4.31 -7.19 13.55
C TYR A 40 5.43 -6.46 12.81
N PHE A 41 6.61 -7.05 12.81
CA PHE A 41 7.80 -6.54 12.15
C PHE A 41 8.16 -7.42 10.96
N GLY A 42 8.32 -6.81 9.80
CA GLY A 42 8.84 -7.43 8.60
C GLY A 42 10.12 -6.73 8.16
N ILE A 43 11.23 -7.46 8.06
CA ILE A 43 12.53 -6.90 7.66
C ILE A 43 12.91 -7.50 6.33
N ASP A 44 13.25 -6.65 5.37
CA ASP A 44 13.83 -7.10 4.12
C ASP A 44 15.28 -7.56 4.37
N SER A 45 15.52 -8.85 4.19
CA SER A 45 16.84 -9.42 4.46
C SER A 45 17.96 -8.81 3.60
N TYR A 46 17.64 -8.25 2.42
CA TYR A 46 18.63 -7.53 1.60
C TYR A 46 19.13 -6.22 2.23
N SER A 47 18.34 -5.63 3.12
CA SER A 47 18.67 -4.35 3.73
C SER A 47 19.56 -4.44 4.97
N LEU A 48 19.90 -5.67 5.42
CA LEU A 48 20.75 -5.90 6.59
C LEU A 48 22.23 -5.94 6.23
N ASP A 49 23.07 -5.57 7.18
CA ASP A 49 24.50 -5.79 7.08
C ASP A 49 24.89 -7.21 7.51
N TYR A 50 25.60 -7.91 6.64
CA TYR A 50 25.97 -9.29 6.87
C TYR A 50 27.47 -9.40 7.20
N VAL A 51 27.76 -10.09 8.30
CA VAL A 51 29.12 -10.42 8.70
C VAL A 51 29.34 -11.93 8.56
N LYS A 52 30.49 -12.28 7.98
CA LYS A 52 30.90 -13.68 7.83
C LYS A 52 31.34 -14.24 9.19
N LYS A 53 30.69 -15.32 9.62
CA LYS A 53 31.01 -16.13 10.79
C LYS A 53 31.47 -17.53 10.35
N GLU A 54 31.92 -18.37 11.27
CA GLU A 54 32.38 -19.75 10.95
C GLU A 54 31.31 -20.57 10.18
N ALA A 55 30.04 -20.42 10.54
CA ALA A 55 28.92 -21.15 9.93
C ALA A 55 28.35 -20.51 8.66
N GLY A 56 28.76 -19.27 8.28
CA GLY A 56 28.23 -18.51 7.14
C GLY A 56 28.02 -17.03 7.47
N PHE A 57 27.15 -16.38 6.70
CA PHE A 57 26.83 -14.96 6.86
C PHE A 57 25.58 -14.78 7.75
N SER A 58 25.62 -13.85 8.68
CA SER A 58 24.48 -13.49 9.52
C SER A 58 24.34 -11.99 9.66
N GLY A 59 23.10 -11.49 9.61
CA GLY A 59 22.70 -10.10 9.85
C GLY A 59 21.55 -10.03 10.85
N GLY A 60 21.14 -8.83 11.26
CA GLY A 60 19.99 -8.66 12.12
C GLY A 60 19.85 -7.25 12.65
N LEU A 61 18.70 -6.98 13.27
CA LEU A 61 18.41 -5.71 13.93
C LEU A 61 18.19 -5.91 15.42
N GLU A 62 18.66 -4.93 16.20
CA GLU A 62 18.23 -4.73 17.56
C GLU A 62 17.16 -3.63 17.57
N ILE A 63 16.00 -3.93 18.14
CA ILE A 63 14.86 -3.01 18.21
C ILE A 63 14.51 -2.78 19.66
N ILE A 64 14.36 -1.50 20.03
CA ILE A 64 13.83 -1.08 21.31
C ILE A 64 12.48 -0.40 21.02
N VAL A 65 11.44 -0.93 21.62
CA VAL A 65 10.09 -0.36 21.60
C VAL A 65 9.83 0.31 22.93
N SER A 66 9.39 1.57 22.92
CA SER A 66 8.94 2.28 24.11
C SER A 66 7.56 2.86 23.85
N ILE A 67 6.61 2.60 24.73
CA ILE A 67 5.23 3.06 24.60
C ILE A 67 4.94 4.06 25.72
N PHE A 68 4.52 5.24 25.34
CA PHE A 68 4.25 6.37 26.22
C PHE A 68 2.76 6.70 26.25
N GLN A 69 2.29 7.18 27.39
CA GLN A 69 1.00 7.84 27.53
C GLN A 69 1.20 9.11 28.39
N ASP A 70 0.73 10.24 27.88
CA ASP A 70 0.88 11.54 28.56
C ASP A 70 2.33 11.87 28.97
N GLY A 71 3.28 11.50 28.11
CA GLY A 71 4.71 11.71 28.32
C GLY A 71 5.40 10.71 29.26
N ASN A 72 4.67 9.77 29.86
CA ASN A 72 5.23 8.75 30.75
C ASN A 72 5.39 7.41 30.02
N VAL A 73 6.50 6.72 30.25
CA VAL A 73 6.69 5.35 29.75
C VAL A 73 5.72 4.41 30.46
N ILE A 74 4.85 3.76 29.69
CA ILE A 74 3.89 2.76 30.18
C ILE A 74 4.50 1.37 30.12
N THR A 75 5.11 1.03 28.98
CA THR A 75 5.74 -0.28 28.75
C THR A 75 6.77 -0.15 27.64
N GLY A 76 7.56 -1.20 27.47
CA GLY A 76 8.53 -1.30 26.38
C GLY A 76 9.23 -2.63 26.39
N ASP A 77 9.96 -2.92 25.34
CA ASP A 77 10.78 -4.11 25.23
C ASP A 77 11.99 -3.88 24.33
N ARG A 78 13.00 -4.74 24.48
CA ARG A 78 14.21 -4.75 23.65
C ARG A 78 14.47 -6.18 23.16
N PHE A 79 14.50 -6.35 21.88
CA PHE A 79 14.67 -7.66 21.26
C PHE A 79 15.57 -7.58 20.02
N ARG A 80 16.02 -8.74 19.55
CA ARG A 80 16.81 -8.87 18.32
C ARG A 80 16.09 -9.76 17.33
N ILE A 81 16.11 -9.34 16.08
CA ILE A 81 15.64 -10.12 14.95
C ILE A 81 16.87 -10.50 14.15
N ASN A 82 17.20 -11.79 14.12
CA ASN A 82 18.38 -12.30 13.44
C ASN A 82 17.97 -13.00 12.14
N SER A 83 18.77 -12.83 11.09
CA SER A 83 18.62 -13.61 9.88
C SER A 83 18.96 -15.09 10.14
N PRO A 84 18.48 -16.01 9.31
CA PRO A 84 19.12 -17.31 9.15
C PRO A 84 20.59 -17.15 8.79
N ILE A 85 21.38 -18.22 9.00
CA ILE A 85 22.77 -18.25 8.53
C ILE A 85 22.76 -18.61 7.05
N TYR A 86 23.23 -17.70 6.20
CA TYR A 86 23.33 -17.88 4.77
C TYR A 86 24.74 -18.35 4.35
N LYS A 87 24.84 -19.26 3.39
CA LYS A 87 26.12 -19.69 2.85
C LYS A 87 26.80 -18.60 2.02
N ASP A 88 25.97 -17.79 1.33
CA ASP A 88 26.38 -16.61 0.56
C ASP A 88 25.28 -15.55 0.63
N THR A 89 25.58 -14.32 0.22
CA THR A 89 24.68 -13.17 0.28
C THR A 89 24.02 -12.87 -1.07
N SER A 90 24.16 -13.75 -2.06
CA SER A 90 23.59 -13.52 -3.40
C SER A 90 22.09 -13.83 -3.51
N ASN A 91 21.53 -14.54 -2.53
CA ASN A 91 20.13 -14.98 -2.57
C ASN A 91 19.42 -14.78 -1.21
N LEU A 92 19.31 -13.54 -0.78
CA LEU A 92 18.77 -13.13 0.53
C LEU A 92 17.23 -12.87 0.55
N GLY A 93 16.49 -13.21 -0.48
CA GLY A 93 15.13 -12.76 -0.77
C GLY A 93 14.00 -13.06 0.23
N GLN A 94 14.26 -13.40 1.48
CA GLN A 94 13.23 -13.69 2.49
C GLN A 94 12.97 -12.50 3.39
N LEU A 95 11.67 -12.22 3.64
CA LEU A 95 11.26 -11.30 4.67
C LEU A 95 11.42 -11.99 6.04
N LEU A 96 12.12 -11.34 6.98
CA LEU A 96 12.24 -11.80 8.36
C LEU A 96 11.06 -11.27 9.17
N PHE A 97 10.40 -12.15 9.90
CA PHE A 97 9.21 -11.80 10.69
C PHE A 97 9.49 -11.84 12.16
N HIS A 98 8.90 -10.88 12.90
CA HIS A 98 8.85 -10.90 14.35
C HIS A 98 7.53 -10.33 14.84
N GLN A 99 7.06 -10.81 16.00
CA GLN A 99 5.85 -10.32 16.66
C GLN A 99 6.19 -9.96 18.12
N GLN A 100 5.69 -8.80 18.55
CA GLN A 100 5.78 -8.35 19.93
C GLN A 100 4.40 -7.98 20.46
N ARG A 101 4.10 -8.30 21.73
CA ARG A 101 2.80 -8.07 22.38
C ARG A 101 2.95 -7.16 23.58
N PHE A 102 2.01 -6.21 23.71
CA PHE A 102 1.95 -5.31 24.85
C PHE A 102 0.50 -5.25 25.37
N LEU A 103 0.32 -5.49 26.66
CA LEU A 103 -0.96 -5.26 27.32
C LEU A 103 -1.17 -3.74 27.44
N LEU A 104 -2.19 -3.24 26.76
CA LEU A 104 -2.56 -1.83 26.74
C LEU A 104 -4.08 -1.72 26.72
N ASN A 105 -4.61 -0.80 27.51
CA ASN A 105 -6.04 -0.50 27.51
C ASN A 105 -6.42 0.41 26.32
N GLU A 106 -7.73 0.62 26.13
CA GLU A 106 -8.25 1.66 25.23
C GLU A 106 -7.60 3.01 25.58
N GLY A 107 -7.14 3.73 24.58
CA GLY A 107 -6.46 5.03 24.76
C GLY A 107 -5.56 5.45 23.62
N SER A 108 -4.96 6.62 23.78
CA SER A 108 -3.98 7.17 22.87
C SER A 108 -2.58 7.03 23.45
N TYR A 109 -1.66 6.53 22.65
CA TYR A 109 -0.28 6.26 23.04
C TYR A 109 0.69 6.78 21.99
N GLU A 110 1.89 7.15 22.41
CA GLU A 110 3.02 7.38 21.54
C GLU A 110 3.94 6.16 21.57
N MET A 111 4.14 5.53 20.44
CA MET A 111 5.11 4.44 20.27
C MET A 111 6.39 5.02 19.68
N GLN A 112 7.50 4.83 20.38
CA GLN A 112 8.83 5.17 19.92
C GLN A 112 9.63 3.90 19.66
N LEU A 113 10.34 3.88 18.55
CA LEU A 113 11.21 2.78 18.14
C LEU A 113 12.63 3.31 17.96
N GLN A 114 13.59 2.58 18.51
CA GLN A 114 15.00 2.72 18.18
C GLN A 114 15.48 1.44 17.52
N ILE A 115 16.12 1.57 16.38
CA ILE A 115 16.54 0.46 15.53
C ILE A 115 18.02 0.59 15.26
N VAL A 116 18.78 -0.48 15.48
CA VAL A 116 20.23 -0.54 15.27
C VAL A 116 20.56 -1.83 14.55
N ASP A 117 21.35 -1.77 13.47
CA ASP A 117 21.90 -3.01 12.88
C ASP A 117 22.95 -3.59 13.82
N ILE A 118 22.86 -4.92 14.08
CA ILE A 118 23.78 -5.58 15.05
C ILE A 118 25.21 -5.66 14.57
N ASN A 119 25.44 -5.52 13.27
CA ASN A 119 26.76 -5.56 12.64
C ASN A 119 27.33 -4.16 12.32
N ASP A 120 26.44 -3.14 12.22
CA ASP A 120 26.81 -1.73 12.13
C ASP A 120 26.06 -0.91 13.18
N THR A 121 26.68 -0.69 14.32
CA THR A 121 26.10 0.07 15.44
C THR A 121 26.35 1.58 15.34
N THR A 122 26.97 2.04 14.27
CA THR A 122 27.29 3.47 14.06
C THR A 122 26.06 4.29 13.72
N GLU A 123 25.07 3.67 13.06
CA GLU A 123 23.82 4.30 12.71
C GLU A 123 22.67 3.79 13.59
N ARG A 124 21.91 4.76 14.10
CA ARG A 124 20.70 4.50 14.90
C ARG A 124 19.53 5.22 14.25
N TYR A 125 18.48 4.48 13.98
CA TYR A 125 17.24 5.03 13.45
C TYR A 125 16.22 5.18 14.58
N GLU A 126 15.60 6.36 14.67
CA GLU A 126 14.58 6.65 15.65
C GLU A 126 13.28 7.01 14.94
N PHE A 127 12.20 6.44 15.40
CA PHE A 127 10.87 6.65 14.85
C PHE A 127 9.86 6.82 15.98
N SER A 128 8.96 7.80 15.84
CA SER A 128 7.86 7.99 16.77
C SER A 128 6.53 8.04 16.03
N ARG A 129 5.51 7.43 16.62
CA ARG A 129 4.18 7.35 16.05
C ARG A 129 3.11 7.29 17.13
N ASN A 130 2.01 8.05 16.92
CA ASN A 130 0.82 7.91 17.75
C ASN A 130 0.03 6.66 17.31
N ILE A 131 -0.38 5.85 18.28
CA ILE A 131 -1.30 4.73 18.13
C ILE A 131 -2.52 4.99 19.00
N ILE A 132 -3.70 4.76 18.44
CA ILE A 132 -4.97 4.91 19.17
C ILE A 132 -5.61 3.53 19.24
N LEU A 133 -5.85 3.06 20.43
CA LEU A 133 -6.50 1.77 20.71
C LEU A 133 -7.96 2.03 21.04
N THR A 134 -8.84 1.38 20.28
CA THR A 134 -10.29 1.63 20.34
C THR A 134 -11.12 0.40 20.67
N LEU A 135 -10.48 -0.76 20.75
CA LEU A 135 -11.14 -2.03 21.02
C LEU A 135 -11.73 -2.06 22.43
N LYS A 136 -13.05 -2.20 22.51
CA LYS A 136 -13.79 -2.18 23.77
C LYS A 136 -13.99 -3.57 24.34
N LYS A 137 -13.46 -3.81 25.55
CA LYS A 137 -13.55 -5.10 26.24
C LYS A 137 -14.97 -5.50 26.69
N ASP A 138 -15.86 -4.51 26.86
CA ASP A 138 -17.17 -4.72 27.48
C ASP A 138 -18.37 -4.62 26.53
N SER A 139 -18.18 -4.21 25.29
CA SER A 139 -19.21 -4.15 24.26
C SER A 139 -18.97 -5.16 23.15
N VAL A 140 -19.97 -5.38 22.32
CA VAL A 140 -19.78 -6.10 21.06
C VAL A 140 -18.81 -5.32 20.19
N ASP A 141 -17.75 -5.98 19.78
CA ASP A 141 -16.69 -5.37 18.97
C ASP A 141 -15.97 -6.44 18.14
N TYR A 142 -14.93 -6.05 17.42
CA TYR A 142 -14.12 -6.95 16.59
C TYR A 142 -12.64 -6.54 16.60
N SER A 143 -11.75 -7.53 16.46
CA SER A 143 -10.34 -7.23 16.20
C SER A 143 -10.16 -6.62 14.83
N GLN A 144 -9.03 -5.99 14.57
CA GLN A 144 -8.63 -5.68 13.21
C GLN A 144 -8.49 -6.96 12.38
N VAL A 145 -8.77 -6.89 11.08
CA VAL A 145 -8.56 -8.01 10.17
C VAL A 145 -7.07 -8.16 9.87
N LEU A 146 -6.54 -9.33 10.14
CA LEU A 146 -5.23 -9.74 9.62
C LEU A 146 -5.43 -10.39 8.26
N PHE A 147 -4.94 -9.77 7.20
CA PHE A 147 -4.74 -10.48 5.94
C PHE A 147 -3.52 -11.38 6.05
N LEU A 148 -3.65 -12.59 5.54
CA LEU A 148 -2.65 -13.63 5.71
C LEU A 148 -2.00 -14.00 4.38
N GLU A 149 -0.68 -14.13 4.39
CA GLU A 149 0.07 -14.74 3.30
C GLU A 149 -0.20 -16.24 3.26
N SER A 150 -0.22 -16.87 4.45
CA SER A 150 -0.56 -18.29 4.61
C SER A 150 -1.05 -18.59 6.02
N PHE A 151 -1.72 -19.73 6.18
CA PHE A 151 -2.06 -20.30 7.46
C PHE A 151 -2.05 -21.83 7.40
N SER A 152 -1.79 -22.48 8.55
CA SER A 152 -1.82 -23.92 8.69
C SER A 152 -2.22 -24.32 10.11
N PRO A 153 -2.65 -25.59 10.35
CA PRO A 153 -2.84 -26.08 11.71
C PRO A 153 -1.56 -25.90 12.54
N ALA A 154 -1.70 -25.49 13.81
CA ALA A 154 -0.54 -25.21 14.67
C ALA A 154 0.40 -26.43 14.86
N SER A 155 -0.14 -27.65 14.78
CA SER A 155 0.62 -28.90 14.85
C SER A 155 1.58 -29.15 13.66
N GLU A 156 1.34 -28.49 12.52
CA GLU A 156 2.11 -28.62 11.29
C GLU A 156 3.05 -27.43 11.03
N SER A 157 3.11 -26.50 11.99
CA SER A 157 3.70 -25.18 11.75
C SER A 157 5.21 -25.16 11.95
N PRO A 158 5.94 -24.36 11.14
CA PRO A 158 7.34 -24.04 11.41
C PRO A 158 7.48 -23.28 12.74
N LYS A 159 8.65 -23.43 13.39
CA LYS A 159 8.94 -22.86 14.73
C LYS A 159 8.75 -21.34 14.87
N ASN A 160 8.60 -20.59 13.77
CA ASN A 160 8.48 -19.12 13.76
C ASN A 160 7.09 -18.62 13.36
N SER A 161 6.05 -19.46 13.36
CA SER A 161 4.70 -19.03 13.01
C SER A 161 3.93 -18.54 14.24
N PHE A 162 3.13 -17.51 14.03
CA PHE A 162 2.27 -16.95 15.06
C PHE A 162 1.06 -17.88 15.25
N VAL A 163 0.93 -18.49 16.42
CA VAL A 163 -0.16 -19.41 16.72
C VAL A 163 -1.30 -18.66 17.39
N ARG A 164 -2.51 -18.77 16.80
CA ARG A 164 -3.75 -18.20 17.32
C ARG A 164 -4.92 -19.12 16.99
N SER A 165 -5.78 -19.36 17.97
CA SER A 165 -6.98 -20.20 17.82
C SER A 165 -6.69 -21.58 17.16
N GLY A 166 -5.51 -22.18 17.47
CA GLY A 166 -5.10 -23.47 16.94
C GLY A 166 -4.46 -23.44 15.54
N TYR A 167 -4.25 -22.26 14.98
CA TYR A 167 -3.63 -22.07 13.67
C TYR A 167 -2.36 -21.22 13.77
N ALA A 168 -1.37 -21.57 12.98
CA ALA A 168 -0.22 -20.73 12.70
C ALA A 168 -0.59 -19.78 11.57
N LEU A 169 -0.49 -18.50 11.85
CA LEU A 169 -0.88 -17.41 10.94
C LEU A 169 0.37 -16.66 10.51
N LEU A 170 0.56 -16.50 9.19
CA LEU A 170 1.58 -15.62 8.65
C LEU A 170 0.91 -14.36 8.08
N PRO A 171 0.93 -13.23 8.79
CA PRO A 171 0.25 -12.03 8.33
C PRO A 171 1.00 -11.35 7.17
N ILE A 172 0.24 -10.72 6.28
CA ILE A 172 0.78 -9.78 5.29
C ILE A 172 1.13 -8.49 6.03
N ILE A 173 2.43 -8.20 6.16
CA ILE A 173 2.89 -6.94 6.74
C ILE A 173 3.06 -5.94 5.60
N SER A 174 2.22 -4.91 5.59
CA SER A 174 2.22 -3.88 4.55
C SER A 174 2.44 -2.49 5.16
N ASN A 175 3.02 -1.60 4.37
CA ASN A 175 3.18 -0.19 4.73
C ASN A 175 1.86 0.58 4.60
N GLY A 176 0.83 0.18 5.36
CA GLY A 176 -0.45 0.85 5.44
C GLY A 176 -1.60 0.03 4.84
N THR A 177 -1.91 0.17 3.57
CA THR A 177 -3.05 -0.50 2.98
C THR A 177 -2.68 -1.89 2.47
N PRO A 178 -3.45 -2.94 2.81
CA PRO A 178 -3.26 -4.27 2.27
C PRO A 178 -3.36 -4.27 0.74
N TYR A 179 -2.36 -4.86 0.08
CA TYR A 179 -2.24 -4.92 -1.36
C TYR A 179 -2.06 -6.36 -1.82
N PHE A 180 -2.90 -6.76 -2.78
CA PHE A 180 -2.84 -8.09 -3.40
C PHE A 180 -2.40 -7.95 -4.86
N PRO A 181 -1.15 -8.27 -5.20
CA PRO A 181 -0.65 -8.25 -6.57
C PRO A 181 -1.28 -9.36 -7.42
N GLU A 182 -1.08 -9.31 -8.72
CA GLU A 182 -1.56 -10.30 -9.69
C GLU A 182 -1.17 -11.74 -9.34
N SER A 183 0.02 -11.92 -8.79
CA SER A 183 0.51 -13.23 -8.31
C SER A 183 -0.30 -13.81 -7.15
N SER A 184 -1.06 -13.01 -6.41
CA SER A 184 -1.89 -13.46 -5.29
C SER A 184 -3.13 -14.17 -5.81
N LYS A 185 -3.20 -15.49 -5.62
CA LYS A 185 -4.36 -16.29 -6.00
C LYS A 185 -5.44 -16.37 -4.93
N GLN A 186 -5.07 -16.08 -3.69
CA GLN A 186 -5.93 -16.22 -2.53
C GLN A 186 -5.88 -14.96 -1.65
N LEU A 187 -7.02 -14.57 -1.12
CA LEU A 187 -7.15 -13.60 -0.04
C LEU A 187 -7.59 -14.37 1.19
N SER A 188 -6.64 -14.60 2.10
CA SER A 188 -6.88 -15.23 3.39
C SER A 188 -6.94 -14.16 4.47
N PHE A 189 -7.82 -14.35 5.45
CA PHE A 189 -7.98 -13.39 6.52
C PHE A 189 -8.33 -14.05 7.85
N TYR A 190 -7.89 -13.41 8.94
CA TYR A 190 -8.23 -13.74 10.30
C TYR A 190 -8.78 -12.51 11.03
N ASN A 191 -9.80 -12.73 11.84
CA ASN A 191 -10.42 -11.69 12.66
C ASN A 191 -11.11 -12.37 13.85
N GLU A 192 -11.30 -11.65 14.94
CA GLU A 192 -12.06 -12.12 16.12
C GLU A 192 -13.25 -11.21 16.38
N LEU A 193 -14.41 -11.80 16.61
CA LEU A 193 -15.61 -11.10 17.08
C LEU A 193 -15.73 -11.29 18.58
N TYR A 194 -16.06 -10.22 19.28
CA TYR A 194 -16.09 -10.19 20.73
C TYR A 194 -17.48 -9.92 21.28
N ASN A 195 -17.79 -10.56 22.43
CA ASN A 195 -18.97 -10.27 23.25
C ASN A 195 -20.33 -10.41 22.55
N LEU A 196 -20.44 -11.22 21.51
CA LEU A 196 -21.74 -11.49 20.86
C LEU A 196 -22.73 -12.17 21.81
N ASP A 197 -22.27 -12.91 22.82
CA ASP A 197 -23.07 -13.48 23.90
C ASP A 197 -23.80 -12.42 24.72
N LYS A 198 -23.25 -11.22 24.89
CA LYS A 198 -23.87 -10.12 25.62
C LYS A 198 -25.12 -9.55 24.93
N VAL A 199 -25.20 -9.63 23.61
CA VAL A 199 -26.30 -9.07 22.82
C VAL A 199 -27.27 -10.15 22.36
N LEU A 200 -26.76 -11.31 21.96
CA LEU A 200 -27.60 -12.42 21.48
C LEU A 200 -28.05 -13.37 22.57
N GLY A 201 -27.39 -13.34 23.75
CA GLY A 201 -27.50 -14.38 24.79
C GLY A 201 -26.42 -15.45 24.58
N GLU A 202 -26.11 -16.23 25.62
CA GLU A 202 -25.12 -17.32 25.56
C GLU A 202 -25.56 -18.43 24.61
N ASN A 203 -24.66 -18.97 23.83
CA ASN A 203 -24.87 -20.11 22.91
C ASN A 203 -26.03 -19.92 21.92
N GLN A 204 -26.45 -18.69 21.63
CA GLN A 204 -27.49 -18.43 20.66
C GLN A 204 -26.97 -18.57 19.23
N PRO A 205 -27.69 -19.27 18.33
CA PRO A 205 -27.28 -19.39 16.95
C PRO A 205 -27.37 -18.05 16.22
N PHE A 206 -26.36 -17.76 15.44
CA PHE A 206 -26.31 -16.60 14.56
C PHE A 206 -25.67 -16.95 13.23
N LEU A 207 -25.84 -16.09 12.23
CA LEU A 207 -25.23 -16.22 10.91
C LEU A 207 -24.06 -15.23 10.79
N LEU A 208 -22.87 -15.75 10.61
CA LEU A 208 -21.73 -14.97 10.17
C LEU A 208 -21.72 -14.95 8.64
N ARG A 209 -21.66 -13.77 8.07
CA ARG A 209 -21.59 -13.55 6.63
C ARG A 209 -20.35 -12.73 6.31
N TYR A 210 -19.60 -13.11 5.28
CA TYR A 210 -18.41 -12.38 4.84
C TYR A 210 -18.39 -12.32 3.31
N TYR A 211 -17.98 -11.18 2.77
CA TYR A 211 -17.97 -10.96 1.33
C TYR A 211 -17.04 -9.82 0.92
N ILE A 212 -16.67 -9.83 -0.37
CA ILE A 212 -15.97 -8.71 -0.99
C ILE A 212 -17.00 -7.75 -1.59
N GLN A 213 -16.84 -6.48 -1.31
CA GLN A 213 -17.64 -5.37 -1.81
C GLN A 213 -16.74 -4.42 -2.61
N ASN A 214 -17.19 -4.00 -3.78
CA ASN A 214 -16.50 -2.91 -4.49
C ASN A 214 -16.62 -1.62 -3.67
N GLU A 215 -15.51 -0.96 -3.39
CA GLU A 215 -15.48 0.20 -2.49
C GLU A 215 -16.21 1.40 -3.07
N SER A 216 -16.04 1.68 -4.36
CA SER A 216 -16.60 2.87 -5.00
C SER A 216 -18.10 2.76 -5.28
N THR A 217 -18.58 1.57 -5.66
CA THR A 217 -20.00 1.34 -6.01
C THR A 217 -20.84 0.79 -4.86
N GLY A 218 -20.20 0.25 -3.82
CA GLY A 218 -20.89 -0.44 -2.73
C GLY A 218 -21.50 -1.78 -3.14
N ILE A 219 -21.24 -2.26 -4.36
CA ILE A 219 -21.83 -3.51 -4.87
C ILE A 219 -21.12 -4.70 -4.23
N LYS A 220 -21.93 -5.57 -3.62
CA LYS A 220 -21.49 -6.87 -3.10
C LYS A 220 -21.22 -7.82 -4.26
N LEU A 221 -20.03 -8.41 -4.26
CA LEU A 221 -19.64 -9.38 -5.29
C LEU A 221 -20.09 -10.78 -4.87
N SER A 222 -21.19 -11.27 -5.46
CA SER A 222 -21.81 -12.55 -5.09
C SER A 222 -20.86 -13.74 -5.21
N LYS A 223 -19.95 -13.74 -6.18
CA LYS A 223 -18.90 -14.75 -6.38
C LYS A 223 -17.92 -14.84 -5.20
N TYR A 224 -17.71 -13.73 -4.51
CA TYR A 224 -16.79 -13.60 -3.39
C TYR A 224 -17.57 -13.38 -2.10
N SER A 225 -18.47 -14.31 -1.78
CA SER A 225 -19.26 -14.28 -0.56
C SER A 225 -19.35 -15.67 0.06
N GLY A 226 -19.35 -15.69 1.38
CA GLY A 226 -19.50 -16.89 2.17
C GLY A 226 -20.33 -16.62 3.42
N PHE A 227 -20.72 -17.70 4.08
CA PHE A 227 -21.40 -17.63 5.37
C PHE A 227 -21.04 -18.83 6.24
N MET A 228 -21.16 -18.66 7.53
CA MET A 228 -20.95 -19.70 8.52
C MET A 228 -22.03 -19.56 9.61
N LYS A 229 -22.67 -20.67 9.98
CA LYS A 229 -23.52 -20.72 11.17
C LYS A 229 -22.64 -20.93 12.39
N SER A 230 -22.83 -20.12 13.42
CA SER A 230 -22.06 -20.19 14.65
C SER A 230 -22.97 -19.96 15.86
N SER A 231 -22.45 -20.15 17.04
CA SER A 231 -23.11 -19.82 18.31
C SER A 231 -22.40 -18.69 19.01
N SER A 232 -23.16 -17.81 19.61
CA SER A 232 -22.64 -16.65 20.33
C SER A 232 -21.76 -17.07 21.51
N SER A 233 -20.62 -16.45 21.64
CA SER A 233 -19.67 -16.62 22.74
C SER A 233 -18.87 -15.33 22.95
N ALA A 234 -18.04 -15.31 23.98
CA ALA A 234 -17.22 -14.16 24.32
C ALA A 234 -16.18 -13.82 23.26
N VAL A 235 -15.60 -14.84 22.60
CA VAL A 235 -14.63 -14.71 21.52
C VAL A 235 -14.97 -15.69 20.42
N ILE A 236 -15.10 -15.21 19.20
CA ILE A 236 -15.40 -16.03 18.02
C ILE A 236 -14.34 -15.75 16.95
N PRO A 237 -13.39 -16.69 16.77
CA PRO A 237 -12.39 -16.55 15.73
C PRO A 237 -13.02 -16.81 14.35
N VAL A 238 -12.64 -15.99 13.38
CA VAL A 238 -13.04 -16.09 11.99
C VAL A 238 -11.78 -16.24 11.14
N LEU A 239 -11.57 -17.42 10.59
CA LEU A 239 -10.49 -17.70 9.65
C LEU A 239 -11.10 -18.21 8.35
N ASN A 240 -10.83 -17.52 7.26
CA ASN A 240 -11.38 -17.90 5.98
C ASN A 240 -10.52 -17.38 4.81
N ALA A 241 -10.86 -17.81 3.60
CA ALA A 241 -10.16 -17.41 2.40
C ALA A 241 -11.09 -17.36 1.18
N PHE A 242 -10.80 -16.43 0.25
CA PHE A 242 -11.39 -16.37 -1.07
C PHE A 242 -10.34 -16.68 -2.14
N ASN A 243 -10.72 -17.46 -3.15
CA ASN A 243 -9.95 -17.50 -4.38
C ASN A 243 -10.20 -16.18 -5.14
N ILE A 244 -9.16 -15.35 -5.27
CA ILE A 244 -9.21 -14.03 -5.91
C ILE A 244 -8.49 -14.02 -7.27
N GLU A 245 -8.15 -15.18 -7.84
CA GLU A 245 -7.43 -15.28 -9.12
C GLU A 245 -8.16 -14.52 -10.24
N LYS A 246 -9.50 -14.49 -10.19
CA LYS A 246 -10.33 -13.79 -11.16
C LYS A 246 -10.90 -12.45 -10.66
N LEU A 247 -10.57 -12.05 -9.43
CA LEU A 247 -10.95 -10.72 -8.92
C LEU A 247 -10.14 -9.66 -9.66
N PRO A 248 -10.78 -8.73 -10.35
CA PRO A 248 -10.08 -7.72 -11.15
C PRO A 248 -9.35 -6.66 -10.30
N SER A 249 -8.56 -5.84 -10.98
CA SER A 249 -7.96 -4.65 -10.36
C SER A 249 -9.02 -3.72 -9.80
N GLY A 250 -8.81 -3.21 -8.61
CA GLY A 250 -9.74 -2.27 -7.99
C GLY A 250 -9.58 -2.11 -6.49
N ASN A 251 -10.43 -1.24 -5.96
CA ASN A 251 -10.56 -0.94 -4.55
C ASN A 251 -11.72 -1.75 -3.99
N TYR A 252 -11.46 -2.50 -2.93
CA TYR A 252 -12.45 -3.39 -2.32
C TYR A 252 -12.49 -3.27 -0.82
N ASN A 253 -13.63 -3.61 -0.24
CA ASN A 253 -13.79 -3.87 1.18
C ASN A 253 -14.06 -5.36 1.41
N LEU A 254 -13.32 -5.99 2.31
CA LEU A 254 -13.76 -7.21 2.95
C LEU A 254 -14.77 -6.80 4.03
N VAL A 255 -15.98 -7.29 3.92
CA VAL A 255 -17.07 -7.04 4.86
C VAL A 255 -17.36 -8.31 5.63
N ILE A 256 -17.42 -8.21 6.96
CA ILE A 256 -17.75 -9.29 7.89
C ILE A 256 -18.95 -8.82 8.70
N GLU A 257 -20.06 -9.58 8.67
CA GLU A 257 -21.32 -9.24 9.34
C GLU A 257 -21.78 -10.39 10.23
N ALA A 258 -22.27 -10.06 11.42
CA ALA A 258 -23.01 -10.99 12.27
C ALA A 258 -24.50 -10.64 12.23
N LEU A 259 -25.34 -11.62 11.91
CA LEU A 259 -26.80 -11.50 11.80
C LEU A 259 -27.46 -12.39 12.84
N ASN A 260 -28.45 -11.86 13.57
CA ASN A 260 -29.23 -12.65 14.49
C ASN A 260 -30.19 -13.61 13.73
N GLN A 261 -30.98 -14.41 14.49
CA GLN A 261 -31.94 -15.36 13.92
C GLN A 261 -33.06 -14.72 13.07
N LYS A 262 -33.31 -13.43 13.27
CA LYS A 262 -34.30 -12.66 12.49
C LYS A 262 -33.69 -12.07 11.20
N GLY A 263 -32.38 -12.23 10.99
CA GLY A 263 -31.67 -11.63 9.88
C GLY A 263 -31.27 -10.17 10.12
N GLU A 264 -31.40 -9.65 11.32
CA GLU A 264 -31.00 -8.31 11.68
C GLU A 264 -29.50 -8.25 11.93
N GLN A 265 -28.83 -7.22 11.44
CA GLN A 265 -27.39 -7.01 11.59
C GLN A 265 -27.07 -6.56 13.03
N VAL A 266 -26.23 -7.34 13.68
CA VAL A 266 -25.75 -7.09 15.06
C VAL A 266 -24.38 -6.42 15.05
N LEU A 267 -23.54 -6.78 14.06
CA LEU A 267 -22.18 -6.29 13.91
C LEU A 267 -21.82 -6.23 12.43
N GLU A 268 -21.10 -5.19 12.03
CA GLU A 268 -20.48 -5.07 10.69
C GLU A 268 -19.06 -4.54 10.84
N HIS A 269 -18.13 -5.18 10.15
CA HIS A 269 -16.76 -4.72 10.02
C HIS A 269 -16.37 -4.64 8.55
N LYS A 270 -15.77 -3.51 8.14
CA LYS A 270 -15.27 -3.28 6.79
C LYS A 270 -13.76 -3.02 6.82
N THR A 271 -13.02 -3.81 6.08
CA THR A 271 -11.57 -3.63 5.94
C THR A 271 -11.24 -3.45 4.47
N PHE A 272 -10.65 -2.33 4.16
CA PHE A 272 -10.24 -1.99 2.82
C PHE A 272 -9.02 -2.80 2.38
N PHE A 273 -8.97 -3.17 1.08
CA PHE A 273 -7.78 -3.69 0.41
C PHE A 273 -7.75 -3.28 -1.06
N TYR A 274 -6.57 -3.28 -1.63
CA TYR A 274 -6.35 -3.03 -3.05
C TYR A 274 -5.96 -4.32 -3.77
N ARG A 275 -6.54 -4.56 -4.95
CA ARG A 275 -6.21 -5.67 -5.85
C ARG A 275 -5.63 -5.14 -7.15
N LYS A 276 -4.51 -5.70 -7.62
CA LYS A 276 -4.00 -5.53 -8.98
C LYS A 276 -4.07 -6.86 -9.71
N ASN A 277 -4.81 -6.91 -10.82
CA ASN A 277 -4.96 -8.10 -11.64
C ASN A 277 -5.52 -7.70 -13.03
N ALA A 278 -4.64 -7.60 -14.03
CA ALA A 278 -5.02 -7.24 -15.40
C ALA A 278 -5.92 -8.32 -16.06
N ASP A 279 -5.72 -9.59 -15.69
CA ASP A 279 -6.49 -10.74 -16.23
C ASP A 279 -7.80 -11.02 -15.46
N GLY A 280 -8.23 -10.10 -14.61
CA GLY A 280 -9.46 -10.23 -13.83
C GLY A 280 -10.73 -10.24 -14.70
N GLU A 281 -11.78 -10.89 -14.22
CA GLU A 281 -13.07 -10.89 -14.90
C GLU A 281 -13.71 -9.50 -14.86
N VAL A 282 -14.43 -9.14 -15.95
CA VAL A 282 -15.25 -7.92 -15.95
C VAL A 282 -16.41 -8.10 -14.96
N LEU A 283 -16.52 -7.18 -13.99
CA LEU A 283 -17.59 -7.24 -13.00
C LEU A 283 -18.94 -6.82 -13.62
N PRO A 284 -20.05 -7.54 -13.33
CA PRO A 284 -21.38 -7.13 -13.76
C PRO A 284 -21.70 -5.72 -13.23
N GLY A 285 -22.33 -4.89 -14.06
CA GLY A 285 -22.79 -3.54 -13.69
C GLY A 285 -21.75 -2.43 -13.81
N SER A 286 -20.55 -2.73 -14.33
CA SER A 286 -19.54 -1.68 -14.58
C SER A 286 -19.92 -0.71 -15.72
N PHE A 287 -20.85 -1.11 -16.60
CA PHE A 287 -21.27 -0.31 -17.77
C PHE A 287 -22.76 -0.58 -18.12
N ASP A 288 -23.67 -0.34 -17.20
CA ASP A 288 -25.09 -0.33 -17.58
C ASP A 288 -25.33 0.84 -18.54
N ALA A 289 -26.03 0.54 -19.65
CA ALA A 289 -26.36 1.54 -20.67
C ALA A 289 -27.28 2.61 -20.06
N GLU A 290 -26.71 3.73 -19.62
CA GLU A 290 -27.48 4.85 -19.09
C GLU A 290 -28.08 5.68 -20.22
N ASP A 291 -29.35 6.11 -20.05
CA ASP A 291 -29.93 7.10 -20.93
C ASP A 291 -29.27 8.46 -20.66
N TYR A 292 -28.57 8.99 -21.66
CA TYR A 292 -27.89 10.27 -21.59
C TYR A 292 -28.75 11.44 -22.08
N THR A 293 -29.98 11.17 -22.56
CA THR A 293 -30.88 12.18 -23.10
C THR A 293 -31.18 13.29 -22.07
N GLY A 294 -31.00 14.52 -22.43
CA GLY A 294 -31.17 15.68 -21.55
C GLY A 294 -30.07 15.88 -20.50
N SER A 295 -29.02 15.03 -20.50
CA SER A 295 -27.84 15.23 -19.66
C SER A 295 -26.82 16.15 -20.33
N PHE A 296 -25.77 16.57 -19.57
CA PHE A 296 -24.69 17.39 -20.13
C PHE A 296 -23.93 16.67 -21.26
N VAL A 297 -24.00 15.35 -21.32
CA VAL A 297 -23.33 14.54 -22.36
C VAL A 297 -24.08 14.60 -23.69
N ASP A 298 -25.38 14.82 -23.66
CA ASP A 298 -26.22 14.98 -24.86
C ASP A 298 -25.75 16.15 -25.75
N PHE A 299 -25.26 17.19 -25.11
CA PHE A 299 -24.75 18.40 -25.79
C PHE A 299 -23.31 18.26 -26.34
N ILE A 300 -22.65 17.09 -26.19
CA ILE A 300 -21.35 16.86 -26.82
C ILE A 300 -21.57 16.60 -28.32
N GLY A 301 -21.11 17.55 -29.13
CA GLY A 301 -21.58 17.77 -30.50
C GLY A 301 -21.12 16.77 -31.57
N ASN A 302 -20.12 15.92 -31.33
CA ASN A 302 -19.64 14.97 -32.35
C ASN A 302 -18.83 13.81 -31.74
N LEU A 303 -18.66 12.75 -32.55
CA LEU A 303 -17.90 11.56 -32.19
C LEU A 303 -16.46 11.87 -31.77
N ASP A 304 -15.76 12.75 -32.49
CA ASP A 304 -14.37 13.07 -32.18
C ASP A 304 -14.19 13.67 -30.78
N SER A 305 -15.18 14.47 -30.34
CA SER A 305 -15.14 15.10 -29.03
C SER A 305 -15.37 14.08 -27.91
N ILE A 306 -16.41 13.24 -28.04
CA ILE A 306 -16.70 12.23 -27.02
C ILE A 306 -15.60 11.16 -26.98
N TYR A 307 -15.03 10.78 -28.14
CA TYR A 307 -13.92 9.87 -28.24
C TYR A 307 -12.72 10.37 -27.40
N LYS A 308 -12.30 11.63 -27.64
CA LYS A 308 -11.22 12.27 -26.86
C LYS A 308 -11.55 12.39 -25.37
N PHE A 309 -12.82 12.67 -25.02
CA PHE A 309 -13.20 12.78 -23.63
C PHE A 309 -13.14 11.44 -22.90
N VAL A 310 -13.47 10.34 -23.57
CA VAL A 310 -13.27 9.00 -23.03
C VAL A 310 -11.79 8.67 -22.90
N GLU A 311 -10.94 9.00 -23.90
CA GLU A 311 -9.48 8.84 -23.76
C GLU A 311 -8.90 9.62 -22.54
N TYR A 312 -9.44 10.79 -22.23
CA TYR A 312 -8.98 11.60 -21.11
C TYR A 312 -9.26 10.96 -19.75
N LEU A 313 -10.17 10.00 -19.67
CA LEU A 313 -10.49 9.29 -18.43
C LEU A 313 -9.41 8.26 -18.05
N TYR A 314 -8.61 7.82 -19.01
CA TYR A 314 -7.64 6.73 -18.84
C TYR A 314 -6.76 6.87 -17.58
N PRO A 315 -6.19 8.04 -17.24
CA PRO A 315 -5.37 8.22 -16.04
C PRO A 315 -6.09 7.97 -14.70
N ILE A 316 -7.42 8.12 -14.68
CA ILE A 316 -8.25 7.98 -13.48
C ILE A 316 -9.17 6.76 -13.54
N SER A 317 -8.97 5.91 -14.55
CA SER A 317 -9.71 4.67 -14.73
C SER A 317 -8.95 3.50 -14.11
N SER A 318 -9.68 2.55 -13.52
CA SER A 318 -9.13 1.26 -13.15
C SER A 318 -8.70 0.47 -14.38
N GLU A 319 -7.86 -0.55 -14.24
CA GLU A 319 -7.42 -1.41 -15.38
C GLU A 319 -8.61 -2.02 -16.12
N GLN A 320 -9.69 -2.40 -15.42
CA GLN A 320 -10.92 -2.90 -16.05
C GLN A 320 -11.66 -1.84 -16.85
N GLU A 321 -11.78 -0.64 -16.29
CA GLU A 321 -12.37 0.47 -17.04
C GLU A 321 -11.52 0.79 -18.28
N GLN A 322 -10.19 0.69 -18.18
CA GLN A 322 -9.29 0.89 -19.33
C GLN A 322 -9.52 -0.15 -20.42
N ILE A 323 -9.64 -1.44 -20.07
CA ILE A 323 -9.98 -2.51 -21.02
C ILE A 323 -11.35 -2.24 -21.68
N GLY A 324 -12.34 -1.85 -20.88
CA GLY A 324 -13.65 -1.46 -21.40
C GLY A 324 -13.60 -0.24 -22.32
N GLN A 325 -12.79 0.76 -21.96
CA GLN A 325 -12.55 1.95 -22.78
C GLN A 325 -11.89 1.61 -24.11
N ASP A 326 -10.86 0.75 -24.11
CA ASP A 326 -10.16 0.35 -25.33
C ASP A 326 -11.13 -0.34 -26.32
N ASN A 327 -12.01 -1.21 -25.81
CA ASN A 327 -13.05 -1.86 -26.63
C ASN A 327 -14.04 -0.84 -27.20
N LEU A 328 -14.54 0.09 -26.38
CA LEU A 328 -15.48 1.13 -26.80
C LEU A 328 -14.85 2.11 -27.79
N LEU A 329 -13.59 2.47 -27.59
CA LEU A 329 -12.85 3.33 -28.50
C LEU A 329 -12.54 2.62 -29.82
N ALA A 330 -12.32 1.30 -29.81
CA ALA A 330 -12.15 0.50 -31.03
C ALA A 330 -13.45 0.38 -31.84
N GLU A 331 -14.61 0.26 -31.16
CA GLU A 331 -15.93 0.27 -31.83
C GLU A 331 -16.28 1.64 -32.40
N ALA A 332 -15.83 2.72 -31.78
CA ALA A 332 -16.10 4.11 -32.13
C ALA A 332 -17.61 4.45 -32.31
N ASP A 333 -18.46 3.85 -31.47
CA ASP A 333 -19.90 4.10 -31.44
C ASP A 333 -20.20 5.31 -30.54
N GLU A 334 -20.73 6.39 -31.14
CA GLU A 334 -21.00 7.65 -30.43
C GLU A 334 -22.00 7.45 -29.27
N GLN A 335 -23.03 6.65 -29.45
CA GLN A 335 -24.03 6.40 -28.41
C GLN A 335 -23.43 5.67 -27.22
N LYS A 336 -22.69 4.59 -27.48
CA LYS A 336 -22.03 3.80 -26.43
C LYS A 336 -20.99 4.64 -25.66
N LEU A 337 -20.21 5.45 -26.39
CA LEU A 337 -19.23 6.36 -25.77
C LEU A 337 -19.91 7.41 -24.88
N LYS A 338 -21.04 7.98 -25.28
CA LYS A 338 -21.83 8.92 -24.49
C LYS A 338 -22.43 8.27 -23.25
N GLN A 339 -23.01 7.08 -23.38
CA GLN A 339 -23.55 6.29 -22.27
C GLN A 339 -22.45 5.97 -21.24
N TYR A 340 -21.33 5.45 -21.71
CA TYR A 340 -20.17 5.17 -20.86
C TYR A 340 -19.67 6.39 -20.12
N PHE A 341 -19.50 7.51 -20.84
CA PHE A 341 -18.99 8.75 -20.27
C PHE A 341 -19.89 9.33 -19.18
N LEU A 342 -21.20 9.28 -19.37
CA LEU A 342 -22.17 9.68 -18.36
C LEU A 342 -22.13 8.76 -17.14
N ALA A 343 -22.15 7.43 -17.36
CA ALA A 343 -22.08 6.43 -16.30
C ALA A 343 -20.80 6.59 -15.48
N PHE A 344 -19.66 6.81 -16.12
CA PHE A 344 -18.37 7.02 -15.47
C PHE A 344 -18.41 8.17 -14.44
N TRP A 345 -18.99 9.30 -14.80
CA TRP A 345 -19.05 10.47 -13.92
C TRP A 345 -20.17 10.36 -12.87
N ARG A 346 -21.31 9.76 -13.20
CA ARG A 346 -22.40 9.52 -12.24
C ARG A 346 -21.98 8.55 -11.15
N HIS A 347 -21.30 7.47 -11.48
CA HIS A 347 -20.79 6.53 -10.47
C HIS A 347 -19.81 7.20 -9.49
N ARG A 348 -18.94 8.08 -9.98
CA ARG A 348 -17.96 8.77 -9.13
C ARG A 348 -18.54 9.92 -8.31
N LYS A 349 -19.45 10.69 -8.88
CA LYS A 349 -20.09 11.85 -8.21
C LYS A 349 -21.54 11.98 -8.67
N PRO A 350 -22.45 11.19 -8.08
CA PRO A 350 -23.86 11.16 -8.51
C PRO A 350 -24.57 12.51 -8.49
N LEU A 351 -24.22 13.37 -7.51
CA LEU A 351 -24.87 14.67 -7.31
C LEU A 351 -24.29 15.80 -8.18
N ALA A 352 -23.10 15.64 -8.74
CA ALA A 352 -22.41 16.69 -9.49
C ALA A 352 -21.50 16.13 -10.61
N PRO A 353 -22.01 15.26 -11.51
CA PRO A 353 -21.19 14.63 -12.54
C PRO A 353 -20.59 15.63 -13.53
N GLU A 354 -21.38 16.58 -14.01
CA GLU A 354 -20.95 17.63 -14.96
C GLU A 354 -19.87 18.55 -14.37
N GLU A 355 -20.05 18.98 -13.14
CA GLU A 355 -19.08 19.86 -12.47
C GLU A 355 -17.76 19.16 -12.25
N THR A 356 -17.82 17.89 -11.88
CA THR A 356 -16.63 17.05 -11.67
C THR A 356 -15.87 16.85 -12.99
N TRP A 357 -16.59 16.55 -14.08
CA TRP A 357 -16.00 16.51 -15.40
C TRP A 357 -15.35 17.84 -15.80
N LYS A 358 -16.02 18.97 -15.62
CA LYS A 358 -15.46 20.29 -15.96
C LYS A 358 -14.19 20.61 -15.18
N LYS A 359 -14.13 20.22 -13.90
CA LYS A 359 -12.91 20.33 -13.07
C LYS A 359 -11.78 19.44 -13.59
N TYR A 360 -12.10 18.20 -13.89
CA TYR A 360 -11.12 17.25 -14.42
C TYR A 360 -10.61 17.65 -15.80
N HIS A 361 -11.49 18.06 -16.70
CA HIS A 361 -11.11 18.54 -18.05
C HIS A 361 -10.14 19.73 -18.01
N ARG A 362 -10.31 20.64 -17.05
CA ARG A 362 -9.32 21.71 -16.82
C ARG A 362 -7.96 21.15 -16.44
N LYS A 363 -7.92 20.14 -15.54
CA LYS A 363 -6.67 19.45 -15.19
C LYS A 363 -6.04 18.79 -16.43
N VAL A 364 -6.81 18.16 -17.31
CA VAL A 364 -6.29 17.56 -18.54
C VAL A 364 -5.64 18.62 -19.47
N LYS A 365 -6.27 19.78 -19.59
CA LYS A 365 -5.67 20.90 -20.37
C LYS A 365 -4.35 21.37 -19.75
N ASP A 366 -4.28 21.46 -18.43
CA ASP A 366 -3.05 21.81 -17.72
C ASP A 366 -1.98 20.72 -17.88
N ALA A 367 -2.33 19.44 -17.76
CA ALA A 367 -1.42 18.33 -18.01
C ALA A 367 -0.84 18.37 -19.44
N ASN A 368 -1.68 18.64 -20.43
CA ASN A 368 -1.24 18.80 -21.81
C ASN A 368 -0.24 19.95 -22.01
N ARG A 369 -0.44 21.05 -21.30
CA ARG A 369 0.47 22.19 -21.33
C ARG A 369 1.79 21.92 -20.63
N LEU A 370 1.74 21.25 -19.46
CA LEU A 370 2.89 21.10 -18.57
C LEU A 370 3.79 19.91 -18.93
N PHE A 371 3.21 18.84 -19.50
CA PHE A 371 3.90 17.56 -19.66
C PHE A 371 3.91 17.03 -21.09
N LYS A 372 3.50 17.85 -22.08
CA LYS A 372 3.65 17.46 -23.49
C LYS A 372 5.11 17.14 -23.81
N SER A 373 5.36 16.04 -24.50
CA SER A 373 6.68 15.57 -24.86
C SER A 373 6.70 15.14 -26.33
N GLY A 374 7.51 15.80 -27.14
CA GLY A 374 7.52 15.54 -28.58
C GLY A 374 6.13 15.59 -29.21
N LEU A 375 5.68 14.48 -29.82
CA LEU A 375 4.34 14.33 -30.41
C LEU A 375 3.32 13.79 -29.40
N ARG A 376 3.75 13.36 -28.19
CA ARG A 376 2.88 12.73 -27.18
C ARG A 376 2.15 13.80 -26.38
N ALA A 377 0.82 13.69 -26.30
CA ALA A 377 -0.02 14.57 -25.48
C ALA A 377 0.35 14.45 -24.01
N GLY A 378 0.32 15.55 -23.27
CA GLY A 378 0.79 15.58 -21.88
C GLY A 378 0.05 14.62 -20.95
N TYR A 379 -1.26 14.42 -21.13
CA TYR A 379 -2.04 13.47 -20.33
C TYR A 379 -1.66 11.99 -20.58
N LYS A 380 -1.02 11.69 -21.73
CA LYS A 380 -0.53 10.35 -22.11
C LYS A 380 0.90 10.07 -21.59
N THR A 381 1.61 11.08 -21.09
CA THR A 381 2.93 10.88 -20.48
C THR A 381 2.80 10.38 -19.03
N ASP A 382 3.82 9.71 -18.52
CA ASP A 382 3.79 9.20 -17.14
C ASP A 382 3.64 10.33 -16.12
N ARG A 383 4.32 11.45 -16.31
CA ARG A 383 4.16 12.64 -15.45
C ARG A 383 2.74 13.20 -15.52
N GLY A 384 2.16 13.28 -16.71
CA GLY A 384 0.78 13.74 -16.89
C GLY A 384 -0.22 12.81 -16.25
N ARG A 385 -0.04 11.49 -16.41
CA ARG A 385 -0.86 10.46 -15.76
C ARG A 385 -0.80 10.60 -14.23
N VAL A 386 0.40 10.59 -13.65
CA VAL A 386 0.59 10.72 -12.20
C VAL A 386 -0.02 12.02 -11.68
N TRP A 387 0.18 13.13 -12.41
CA TRP A 387 -0.38 14.42 -12.00
C TRP A 387 -1.93 14.45 -12.07
N LEU A 388 -2.53 13.80 -13.06
CA LEU A 388 -3.99 13.70 -13.19
C LEU A 388 -4.58 12.79 -12.10
N THR A 389 -3.89 11.70 -11.77
CA THR A 389 -4.31 10.71 -10.77
C THR A 389 -4.14 11.24 -9.35
N TYR A 390 -2.96 11.76 -9.02
CA TYR A 390 -2.56 12.08 -7.64
C TYR A 390 -2.50 13.59 -7.35
N GLY A 391 -2.64 14.43 -8.38
CA GLY A 391 -2.58 15.88 -8.24
C GLY A 391 -1.16 16.43 -8.32
N LYS A 392 -1.01 17.70 -7.90
CA LYS A 392 0.28 18.40 -7.87
C LYS A 392 1.13 17.88 -6.72
N PRO A 393 2.40 17.50 -6.94
CA PRO A 393 3.29 17.12 -5.86
C PRO A 393 3.62 18.31 -4.96
N ASP A 394 3.86 18.02 -3.66
CA ASP A 394 4.27 19.03 -2.69
C ASP A 394 5.68 19.52 -2.95
N GLN A 395 6.57 18.59 -3.34
CA GLN A 395 7.96 18.91 -3.67
C GLN A 395 8.36 18.25 -4.98
N ARG A 396 9.25 18.91 -5.71
CA ARG A 396 9.85 18.41 -6.95
C ARG A 396 11.34 18.67 -6.92
N GLU A 397 12.10 17.64 -7.21
CA GLU A 397 13.53 17.73 -7.39
C GLU A 397 13.89 17.20 -8.76
N ARG A 398 14.73 17.95 -9.48
CA ARG A 398 15.26 17.54 -10.78
C ARG A 398 16.79 17.45 -10.70
N ARG A 399 17.33 16.36 -11.19
CA ARG A 399 18.76 16.06 -11.30
C ARG A 399 19.14 15.87 -12.75
N ASP A 400 19.92 16.81 -13.28
CA ASP A 400 20.33 16.81 -14.68
C ASP A 400 21.78 16.35 -14.87
N MET A 401 22.60 16.41 -13.83
CA MET A 401 24.05 16.18 -13.91
C MET A 401 24.56 15.36 -12.72
N GLU A 402 23.98 14.22 -12.48
CA GLU A 402 24.54 13.25 -11.53
C GLU A 402 25.52 12.35 -12.29
N PRO A 403 26.78 12.12 -11.78
CA PRO A 403 27.73 11.26 -12.48
C PRO A 403 27.15 9.89 -12.78
N ASN A 404 27.30 9.42 -14.02
CA ASN A 404 26.81 8.12 -14.50
C ASN A 404 25.30 7.90 -14.41
N MET A 405 24.49 8.95 -14.28
CA MET A 405 23.02 8.84 -14.27
C MET A 405 22.41 9.69 -15.39
N PRO A 406 21.34 9.20 -16.06
CA PRO A 406 20.52 10.06 -16.90
C PRO A 406 19.78 11.09 -16.04
N ALA A 407 19.27 12.15 -16.66
CA ALA A 407 18.44 13.10 -15.94
C ALA A 407 17.21 12.42 -15.35
N TYR A 408 16.87 12.77 -14.11
CA TYR A 408 15.68 12.24 -13.46
C TYR A 408 14.98 13.27 -12.61
N ILE A 409 13.72 13.02 -12.28
CA ILE A 409 12.87 13.89 -11.46
C ILE A 409 12.25 13.07 -10.35
N ILE A 410 12.30 13.60 -9.12
CA ILE A 410 11.59 13.04 -7.97
C ILE A 410 10.41 13.96 -7.64
N TRP A 411 9.23 13.38 -7.51
CA TRP A 411 8.04 14.03 -6.99
C TRP A 411 7.70 13.45 -5.62
N GLN A 412 7.45 14.33 -4.66
CA GLN A 412 7.04 13.98 -3.31
C GLN A 412 5.65 14.50 -3.00
N TYR A 413 4.88 13.65 -2.33
CA TYR A 413 3.57 13.93 -1.81
C TYR A 413 3.55 13.65 -0.31
N ASN A 414 3.43 14.69 0.51
CA ASN A 414 3.23 14.53 1.96
C ASN A 414 1.90 13.81 2.22
N LYS A 415 0.87 14.21 1.47
CA LYS A 415 -0.44 13.58 1.52
C LYS A 415 -1.08 13.58 0.13
N ILE A 416 -1.39 12.38 -0.36
CA ILE A 416 -2.24 12.22 -1.53
C ILE A 416 -3.68 12.25 -1.05
N GLN A 417 -4.46 13.19 -1.59
CA GLN A 417 -5.91 13.28 -1.39
C GLN A 417 -6.53 13.62 -2.74
N GLY A 418 -7.41 12.76 -3.23
CA GLY A 418 -8.06 12.98 -4.51
C GLY A 418 -9.44 12.34 -4.57
N ASP A 419 -10.26 12.80 -5.50
CA ASP A 419 -11.60 12.26 -5.72
C ASP A 419 -11.58 10.81 -6.25
N PHE A 420 -10.44 10.36 -6.80
CA PHE A 420 -10.31 9.10 -7.54
C PHE A 420 -9.23 8.17 -6.97
N VAL A 421 -8.57 8.57 -5.90
CA VAL A 421 -7.50 7.80 -5.27
C VAL A 421 -7.65 7.79 -3.77
N MET A 422 -7.18 6.70 -3.17
CA MET A 422 -7.11 6.61 -1.73
C MET A 422 -6.17 7.64 -1.14
N THR A 423 -6.51 8.10 0.06
CA THR A 423 -5.60 8.89 0.88
C THR A 423 -4.38 8.06 1.24
N GLN A 424 -3.20 8.57 0.89
CA GLN A 424 -1.90 7.97 1.19
C GLN A 424 -0.96 9.07 1.66
N ASN A 425 -0.07 8.75 2.60
CA ASN A 425 0.90 9.71 3.13
C ASN A 425 2.31 9.34 2.67
N ASN A 426 3.17 10.36 2.56
CA ASN A 426 4.60 10.24 2.28
C ASN A 426 4.91 9.34 1.07
N LYS A 427 4.38 9.72 -0.10
CA LYS A 427 4.58 8.97 -1.34
C LYS A 427 5.56 9.66 -2.27
N MET A 428 6.34 8.87 -2.97
CA MET A 428 7.37 9.31 -3.91
C MET A 428 7.13 8.69 -5.28
N PHE A 429 7.46 9.46 -6.32
CA PHE A 429 7.50 9.02 -7.72
C PHE A 429 8.83 9.46 -8.32
N VAL A 430 9.50 8.56 -9.01
CA VAL A 430 10.78 8.81 -9.68
C VAL A 430 10.59 8.60 -11.18
N PHE A 431 10.98 9.62 -11.95
CA PHE A 431 10.88 9.60 -13.42
C PHE A 431 12.27 9.80 -14.03
N GLY A 432 12.68 8.91 -14.93
CA GLY A 432 13.95 8.97 -15.64
C GLY A 432 13.79 9.42 -17.10
N GLU A 433 14.74 10.20 -17.60
CA GLU A 433 14.82 10.64 -19.00
C GLU A 433 15.78 9.73 -19.78
N PHE A 434 15.23 8.81 -20.59
CA PHE A 434 16.03 7.86 -21.35
C PHE A 434 16.30 8.32 -22.78
N GLU A 435 15.47 9.22 -23.29
CA GLU A 435 15.59 9.81 -24.63
C GLU A 435 15.59 11.34 -24.54
N PRO A 436 16.77 11.97 -24.39
CA PRO A 436 16.87 13.44 -24.28
C PRO A 436 16.24 14.21 -25.43
N SER A 437 16.18 13.61 -26.63
CA SER A 437 15.57 14.21 -27.81
C SER A 437 14.07 14.45 -27.70
N THR A 438 13.38 13.63 -26.89
CA THR A 438 11.94 13.73 -26.66
C THR A 438 11.59 14.52 -25.42
N GLN A 439 12.54 14.68 -24.49
CA GLN A 439 12.31 15.26 -23.14
C GLN A 439 11.21 14.52 -22.36
N GLU A 440 11.02 13.24 -22.64
CA GLU A 440 10.03 12.41 -21.97
C GLU A 440 10.65 11.74 -20.74
N PHE A 441 10.01 11.95 -19.59
CA PHE A 441 10.37 11.33 -18.33
C PHE A 441 9.42 10.17 -18.05
N GLN A 442 9.93 8.94 -18.03
CA GLN A 442 9.18 7.72 -17.77
C GLN A 442 9.22 7.35 -16.30
N LEU A 443 8.12 6.85 -15.76
CA LEU A 443 8.05 6.37 -14.38
C LEU A 443 8.91 5.12 -14.22
N ILE A 444 9.84 5.16 -13.27
CA ILE A 444 10.74 4.04 -12.94
C ILE A 444 10.49 3.48 -11.55
N HIS A 445 9.98 4.29 -10.64
CA HIS A 445 9.67 3.86 -9.27
C HIS A 445 8.60 4.73 -8.65
N SER A 446 7.79 4.10 -7.80
CA SER A 446 6.92 4.80 -6.86
C SER A 446 6.73 4.01 -5.57
N THR A 447 6.50 4.73 -4.48
CA THR A 447 6.05 4.15 -3.21
C THR A 447 4.53 4.21 -3.05
N ALA A 448 3.80 4.75 -4.04
CA ALA A 448 2.34 4.77 -4.03
C ALA A 448 1.77 3.37 -4.30
N ILE A 449 0.68 3.05 -3.61
CA ILE A 449 0.00 1.76 -3.73
C ILE A 449 -0.57 1.63 -5.14
N GLY A 450 -0.32 0.49 -5.77
CA GLY A 450 -0.78 0.20 -7.14
C GLY A 450 0.13 0.72 -8.26
N GLU A 451 1.21 1.42 -7.93
CA GLU A 451 2.19 1.91 -8.89
C GLU A 451 3.41 0.98 -8.99
N LEU A 452 4.22 1.21 -10.04
CA LEU A 452 5.46 0.47 -10.27
C LEU A 452 6.42 0.68 -9.09
N GLN A 453 6.77 -0.40 -8.41
CA GLN A 453 7.75 -0.39 -7.32
C GLN A 453 9.03 -1.09 -7.78
N SER A 454 10.10 -0.33 -7.95
CA SER A 454 11.45 -0.85 -8.13
C SER A 454 12.26 -0.50 -6.89
N ARG A 455 12.66 -1.50 -6.09
CA ARG A 455 13.43 -1.30 -4.87
C ARG A 455 14.82 -0.70 -5.16
N ASP A 456 15.35 -1.04 -6.31
CA ASP A 456 16.67 -0.60 -6.78
C ASP A 456 16.52 0.31 -8.03
N TRP A 457 15.67 1.33 -7.92
CA TRP A 457 15.36 2.23 -9.03
C TRP A 457 16.58 2.97 -9.58
N ARG A 458 17.61 3.25 -8.75
CA ARG A 458 18.85 3.89 -9.20
C ARG A 458 19.62 2.99 -10.15
N ARG A 459 19.73 1.72 -9.81
CA ARG A 459 20.35 0.71 -10.66
C ARG A 459 19.54 0.50 -11.95
N GLU A 460 18.23 0.48 -11.86
CA GLU A 460 17.35 0.39 -13.03
C GLU A 460 17.51 1.61 -13.95
N LEU A 461 17.57 2.80 -13.36
CA LEU A 461 17.83 4.06 -14.08
C LEU A 461 19.13 3.99 -14.89
N TYR A 462 20.20 3.53 -14.26
CA TYR A 462 21.50 3.33 -14.88
C TYR A 462 21.46 2.30 -16.00
N PHE A 463 20.88 1.12 -15.77
CA PHE A 463 20.83 0.06 -16.76
C PHE A 463 19.99 0.41 -17.98
N ARG A 464 18.88 1.09 -17.83
CA ARG A 464 18.05 1.54 -18.95
C ARG A 464 18.76 2.59 -19.81
N ALA A 465 19.60 3.42 -19.20
CA ALA A 465 20.32 4.47 -19.93
C ALA A 465 21.54 3.95 -20.71
N TYR A 466 22.30 3.01 -20.11
CA TYR A 466 23.64 2.63 -20.63
C TYR A 466 23.75 1.15 -21.04
N GLY A 467 22.71 0.35 -20.88
CA GLY A 467 22.57 -0.96 -21.52
C GLY A 467 23.58 -2.02 -21.11
N GLY A 468 23.42 -2.67 -19.95
CA GLY A 468 24.02 -3.97 -19.70
C GLY A 468 24.85 -4.16 -18.42
N PRO A 469 24.95 -5.42 -17.93
CA PRO A 469 25.74 -5.75 -16.74
C PRO A 469 27.22 -5.76 -17.10
N GLY A 470 27.95 -4.77 -16.64
CA GLY A 470 29.41 -4.74 -16.84
C GLY A 470 30.10 -3.42 -16.59
N SER A 471 29.40 -2.35 -16.38
CA SER A 471 29.99 -1.05 -16.12
C SER A 471 29.59 -0.56 -14.73
N ILE A 472 30.58 -0.07 -14.02
CA ILE A 472 30.60 0.66 -12.76
C ILE A 472 29.30 0.61 -11.91
N ASP A 473 29.43 0.05 -10.71
CA ASP A 473 28.43 0.03 -9.67
C ASP A 473 27.90 1.45 -9.36
N PRO A 474 26.61 1.77 -9.55
CA PRO A 474 26.03 3.08 -9.23
C PRO A 474 26.15 3.42 -7.74
N ASP A 475 26.23 2.40 -6.87
CA ASP A 475 26.41 2.58 -5.42
C ASP A 475 27.82 3.06 -5.03
N SER A 476 28.76 3.09 -6.00
CA SER A 476 30.10 3.63 -5.80
C SER A 476 30.18 5.16 -5.85
N ASP A 477 29.07 5.86 -6.16
CA ASP A 477 29.08 7.33 -6.20
C ASP A 477 28.90 7.95 -4.80
N PRO A 478 29.91 8.67 -4.30
CA PRO A 478 29.84 9.31 -2.98
C PRO A 478 28.77 10.41 -2.88
N ASN A 479 28.20 10.89 -4.01
CA ASN A 479 27.16 11.92 -4.02
C ASN A 479 25.73 11.33 -4.01
N SER A 480 25.59 10.01 -4.02
CA SER A 480 24.28 9.33 -4.02
C SER A 480 23.44 9.56 -2.75
N ARG A 481 24.00 10.26 -1.75
CA ARG A 481 23.38 10.55 -0.44
C ARG A 481 22.46 11.77 -0.41
N GLU A 482 22.20 12.41 -1.53
CA GLU A 482 21.40 13.63 -1.54
C GLU A 482 19.89 13.34 -1.44
N PHE A 483 19.12 14.38 -1.31
CA PHE A 483 17.68 14.53 -1.04
C PHE A 483 16.78 13.28 -1.25
N GLY A 484 16.96 12.52 -2.32
CA GLY A 484 16.22 11.28 -2.57
C GLY A 484 16.45 10.20 -1.50
N SER A 485 17.65 10.09 -0.92
CA SER A 485 17.95 9.13 0.15
C SER A 485 17.40 9.59 1.51
N ARG A 486 17.40 10.91 1.79
CA ARG A 486 16.78 11.45 3.01
C ARG A 486 15.27 11.30 3.02
N THR A 487 14.65 11.32 1.86
CA THR A 487 13.21 11.12 1.70
C THR A 487 12.81 9.68 1.99
N ASN A 488 13.63 8.71 1.59
CA ASN A 488 13.39 7.30 1.85
C ASN A 488 13.41 6.96 3.35
N GLN A 489 14.24 7.60 4.16
CA GLN A 489 14.28 7.38 5.61
C GLN A 489 12.94 7.69 6.31
N ASN A 490 12.17 8.65 5.80
CA ASN A 490 10.85 8.98 6.34
C ASN A 490 9.70 8.14 5.75
N ILE A 491 9.95 7.42 4.65
CA ILE A 491 8.92 6.68 3.89
C ILE A 491 8.89 5.20 4.26
N ILE A 492 10.02 4.62 4.66
CA ILE A 492 10.16 3.18 4.93
C ILE A 492 9.34 2.73 6.14
N LEU A 493 9.15 3.60 7.12
CA LEU A 493 8.28 3.34 8.25
C LEU A 493 6.83 3.66 7.85
N GLY A 494 6.27 2.74 7.06
CA GLY A 494 4.94 2.88 6.48
C GLY A 494 3.87 3.18 7.51
N THR A 495 3.09 4.18 7.22
CA THR A 495 1.87 4.47 7.92
C THR A 495 0.90 3.31 7.74
N THR A 496 0.77 2.47 8.75
CA THR A 496 -0.32 1.49 8.85
C THR A 496 -1.63 2.21 9.08
N GLY A 497 -2.76 1.56 8.89
CA GLY A 497 -4.13 2.10 8.93
C GLY A 497 -4.54 3.03 10.08
N ALA A 498 -3.62 3.38 11.01
CA ALA A 498 -3.85 4.36 12.07
C ALA A 498 -4.03 5.81 11.58
N ASP A 499 -3.64 6.14 10.34
CA ASP A 499 -3.97 7.45 9.75
C ASP A 499 -5.48 7.67 9.55
N ARG A 500 -6.29 6.61 9.68
CA ARG A 500 -7.76 6.74 9.70
C ARG A 500 -8.33 7.14 11.06
N ILE A 501 -7.55 7.05 12.12
CA ILE A 501 -8.02 7.22 13.49
C ILE A 501 -7.88 8.68 13.97
N ASN A 502 -7.16 9.54 13.24
CA ASN A 502 -7.01 10.95 13.56
C ASN A 502 -8.05 11.85 12.84
N ARG A 503 -9.32 11.42 12.80
CA ARG A 503 -10.46 12.29 12.45
C ARG A 503 -11.63 11.99 13.37
#